data_f51d5da7ce485573137164e16d999d20
#
_entry.id   f51d5da7ce485573137164e16d999d20
#
_cell.length_a   1.000
_cell.length_b   1.000
_cell.length_c   1.000
_cell.angle_alpha   90.00
_cell.angle_beta   90.00
_cell.angle_gamma   90.00
#
_symmetry.space_group_name_H-M   'P 1'
#
loop_
_entity.id
_entity.type
_entity.pdbx_description
1 polymer ?
#
loop_
_entity_poly.entity_id
_entity_poly.type
_entity_poly.pdbx_seq_one_letter_code
_entity_poly.pdbx_strand_id
1 'polypeptide(L)'
;MEIREIKRMIYGGENEQVEFKRKISHPEKVIREVVAFANTKGGHLFVGVDDDGTIVGSKYADEEDFVLQKAIKELCRPVINFELNTYEISEKRALLHYQISAGIKKPYFAFEKKYHRYGKAFVRVADRSIQASPEIRKILKFNNSPKDSHFQYGTNEKLLFNYLSDKDRVTVNEFREISGLDYRSASTTMVQMVLANALKIIPREKEDWYMAVE
;
A
#
# COMPACT_ATOMS: atom_id res chain seq x y z
N MET A 1 -12.04 -19.36 -5.28
CA MET A 1 -11.59 -18.92 -6.63
C MET A 1 -11.14 -20.12 -7.43
N GLU A 2 -11.46 -20.20 -8.72
CA GLU A 2 -11.07 -21.33 -9.57
C GLU A 2 -9.61 -21.22 -10.01
N ILE A 3 -8.93 -22.36 -10.22
CA ILE A 3 -7.51 -22.40 -10.65
C ILE A 3 -7.27 -21.69 -11.98
N ARG A 4 -8.28 -21.61 -12.87
CA ARG A 4 -8.19 -20.87 -14.13
C ARG A 4 -8.07 -19.36 -13.92
N GLU A 5 -8.79 -18.81 -12.94
CA GLU A 5 -8.73 -17.39 -12.58
C GLU A 5 -7.38 -17.06 -11.97
N ILE A 6 -6.87 -17.94 -11.08
CA ILE A 6 -5.54 -17.85 -10.51
C ILE A 6 -4.46 -17.78 -11.59
N LYS A 7 -4.48 -18.72 -12.55
CA LYS A 7 -3.52 -18.73 -13.67
C LYS A 7 -3.59 -17.46 -14.52
N ARG A 8 -4.81 -16.91 -14.73
CA ARG A 8 -4.98 -15.64 -15.47
C ARG A 8 -4.36 -14.45 -14.72
N MET A 9 -4.56 -14.37 -13.39
CA MET A 9 -3.94 -13.32 -12.57
C MET A 9 -2.42 -13.42 -12.59
N ILE A 10 -1.87 -14.63 -12.43
CA ILE A 10 -0.43 -14.86 -12.46
C ILE A 10 0.16 -14.53 -13.85
N TYR A 11 -0.55 -14.90 -14.91
CA TYR A 11 -0.13 -14.56 -16.28
C TYR A 11 -0.09 -13.04 -16.53
N GLY A 12 -0.93 -12.26 -15.85
CA GLY A 12 -0.95 -10.80 -15.89
C GLY A 12 0.26 -10.13 -15.20
N GLY A 13 1.08 -10.91 -14.48
CA GLY A 13 2.26 -10.41 -13.75
C GLY A 13 1.93 -9.66 -12.46
N GLU A 14 2.97 -9.28 -11.73
CA GLU A 14 2.86 -8.44 -10.54
C GLU A 14 2.32 -7.05 -10.89
N ASN A 15 1.46 -6.52 -10.02
CA ASN A 15 0.82 -5.23 -10.23
C ASN A 15 0.30 -4.65 -8.89
N GLU A 16 -0.56 -3.62 -8.95
CA GLU A 16 -1.10 -2.98 -7.75
C GLU A 16 -1.83 -3.96 -6.80
N GLN A 17 -2.37 -5.07 -7.32
CA GLN A 17 -3.16 -6.04 -6.55
C GLN A 17 -2.60 -7.47 -6.59
N VAL A 18 -1.48 -7.72 -7.23
CA VAL A 18 -0.89 -9.05 -7.36
C VAL A 18 0.59 -9.01 -6.99
N GLU A 19 1.01 -9.95 -6.16
CA GLU A 19 2.40 -10.15 -5.72
C GLU A 19 2.77 -11.61 -5.73
N PHE A 20 4.00 -11.95 -6.16
CA PHE A 20 4.52 -13.30 -6.18
C PHE A 20 5.63 -13.49 -5.16
N LYS A 21 5.71 -14.67 -4.61
CA LYS A 21 6.86 -15.13 -3.82
C LYS A 21 7.13 -16.59 -4.14
N ARG A 22 8.36 -16.90 -4.50
CA ARG A 22 8.75 -18.28 -4.70
C ARG A 22 8.64 -19.07 -3.39
N LYS A 23 9.01 -18.45 -2.25
CA LYS A 23 8.97 -18.99 -0.89
C LYS A 23 8.96 -17.89 0.17
N ILE A 24 8.53 -18.20 1.39
CA ILE A 24 8.56 -17.29 2.54
C ILE A 24 9.89 -17.43 3.30
N SER A 25 10.96 -16.83 2.79
CA SER A 25 12.26 -16.83 3.47
C SER A 25 12.39 -15.76 4.55
N HIS A 26 11.71 -14.63 4.36
CA HIS A 26 11.76 -13.43 5.20
C HIS A 26 10.35 -12.91 5.42
N PRO A 27 9.57 -13.50 6.36
CA PRO A 27 8.18 -13.14 6.56
C PRO A 27 8.02 -11.66 6.93
N GLU A 28 8.97 -11.05 7.64
CA GLU A 28 8.98 -9.62 7.97
C GLU A 28 9.05 -8.69 6.74
N LYS A 29 9.58 -9.18 5.61
CA LYS A 29 9.54 -8.44 4.34
C LYS A 29 8.19 -8.61 3.67
N VAL A 30 7.64 -9.82 3.66
CA VAL A 30 6.32 -10.12 3.07
C VAL A 30 5.20 -9.34 3.77
N ILE A 31 5.33 -9.09 5.07
CA ILE A 31 4.38 -8.27 5.82
C ILE A 31 4.24 -6.85 5.27
N ARG A 32 5.25 -6.29 4.61
CA ARG A 32 5.15 -4.98 3.96
C ARG A 32 4.15 -5.01 2.82
N GLU A 33 4.15 -6.08 2.01
CA GLU A 33 3.19 -6.28 0.91
C GLU A 33 1.78 -6.46 1.44
N VAL A 34 1.62 -7.30 2.48
CA VAL A 34 0.32 -7.53 3.14
C VAL A 34 -0.26 -6.23 3.69
N VAL A 35 0.56 -5.41 4.36
CA VAL A 35 0.15 -4.11 4.88
C VAL A 35 -0.17 -3.12 3.75
N ALA A 36 0.62 -3.11 2.67
CA ALA A 36 0.38 -2.25 1.53
C ALA A 36 -0.95 -2.59 0.83
N PHE A 37 -1.27 -3.88 0.65
CA PHE A 37 -2.57 -4.32 0.15
C PHE A 37 -3.72 -3.86 1.06
N ALA A 38 -3.61 -4.07 2.37
CA ALA A 38 -4.64 -3.64 3.32
C ALA A 38 -4.85 -2.12 3.32
N ASN A 39 -3.78 -1.33 3.12
CA ASN A 39 -3.86 0.13 3.05
C ASN A 39 -4.41 0.65 1.72
N THR A 40 -4.40 -0.16 0.66
CA THR A 40 -4.89 0.24 -0.67
C THR A 40 -6.22 -0.45 -1.01
N LYS A 41 -6.27 -1.22 -2.06
CA LYS A 41 -7.48 -1.85 -2.61
C LYS A 41 -7.64 -3.32 -2.23
N GLY A 42 -6.77 -3.83 -1.34
CA GLY A 42 -6.59 -5.27 -1.14
C GLY A 42 -5.71 -5.86 -2.24
N GLY A 43 -5.57 -7.18 -2.25
CA GLY A 43 -4.77 -7.85 -3.26
C GLY A 43 -4.56 -9.34 -3.02
N HIS A 44 -3.76 -9.93 -3.87
CA HIS A 44 -3.49 -11.36 -3.95
C HIS A 44 -1.98 -11.60 -3.82
N LEU A 45 -1.59 -12.34 -2.80
CA LEU A 45 -0.21 -12.80 -2.61
C LEU A 45 -0.17 -14.29 -2.96
N PHE A 46 0.65 -14.65 -3.93
CA PHE A 46 0.88 -16.03 -4.35
C PHE A 46 2.24 -16.51 -3.85
N VAL A 47 2.28 -17.64 -3.13
CA VAL A 47 3.51 -18.29 -2.68
C VAL A 47 3.70 -19.60 -3.44
N GLY A 48 4.84 -19.78 -4.05
CA GLY A 48 5.13 -20.86 -5.00
C GLY A 48 5.11 -20.40 -6.46
N VAL A 49 5.29 -19.10 -6.69
CA VAL A 49 5.41 -18.48 -8.03
C VAL A 49 6.75 -17.77 -8.13
N ASP A 50 7.47 -17.99 -9.23
CA ASP A 50 8.69 -17.28 -9.55
C ASP A 50 8.38 -15.88 -10.11
N ASP A 51 9.37 -14.98 -10.11
CA ASP A 51 9.22 -13.58 -10.56
C ASP A 51 8.79 -13.46 -12.04
N ASP A 52 9.02 -14.49 -12.84
CA ASP A 52 8.57 -14.58 -14.25
C ASP A 52 7.11 -15.08 -14.40
N GLY A 53 6.41 -15.36 -13.29
CA GLY A 53 5.07 -15.90 -13.28
C GLY A 53 5.00 -17.44 -13.42
N THR A 54 6.12 -18.14 -13.40
CA THR A 54 6.14 -19.61 -13.43
C THR A 54 5.65 -20.17 -12.10
N ILE A 55 4.60 -20.99 -12.15
CA ILE A 55 4.05 -21.67 -10.97
C ILE A 55 4.91 -22.91 -10.68
N VAL A 56 5.78 -22.78 -9.68
CA VAL A 56 6.66 -23.87 -9.23
C VAL A 56 6.09 -24.65 -8.04
N GLY A 57 5.17 -24.06 -7.31
CA GLY A 57 4.61 -24.58 -6.06
C GLY A 57 5.63 -24.68 -4.93
N SER A 58 5.20 -24.47 -3.69
CA SER A 58 6.01 -24.70 -2.50
C SER A 58 6.00 -26.19 -2.11
N LYS A 59 7.19 -26.70 -1.75
CA LYS A 59 7.35 -28.07 -1.19
C LYS A 59 6.96 -28.11 0.29
N TYR A 60 7.05 -26.99 0.98
CA TYR A 60 6.81 -26.84 2.41
C TYR A 60 5.64 -25.86 2.66
N ALA A 61 4.54 -26.07 1.93
CA ALA A 61 3.41 -25.14 1.92
C ALA A 61 2.82 -24.92 3.33
N ASP A 62 2.66 -25.99 4.13
CA ASP A 62 2.09 -25.90 5.47
C ASP A 62 3.00 -25.11 6.43
N GLU A 63 4.32 -25.34 6.36
CA GLU A 63 5.28 -24.60 7.17
C GLU A 63 5.36 -23.13 6.77
N GLU A 64 5.35 -22.83 5.47
CA GLU A 64 5.35 -21.47 4.94
C GLU A 64 4.06 -20.74 5.31
N ASP A 65 2.92 -21.42 5.24
CA ASP A 65 1.64 -20.87 5.68
C ASP A 65 1.68 -20.55 7.18
N PHE A 66 2.10 -21.50 8.01
CA PHE A 66 2.21 -21.29 9.46
C PHE A 66 3.08 -20.08 9.81
N VAL A 67 4.24 -19.95 9.15
CA VAL A 67 5.18 -18.85 9.37
C VAL A 67 4.56 -17.52 8.95
N LEU A 68 3.90 -17.46 7.79
CA LEU A 68 3.29 -16.22 7.29
C LEU A 68 2.08 -15.80 8.11
N GLN A 69 1.18 -16.71 8.45
CA GLN A 69 0.03 -16.41 9.32
C GLN A 69 0.47 -15.89 10.68
N LYS A 70 1.49 -16.52 11.30
CA LYS A 70 2.09 -16.05 12.54
C LYS A 70 2.64 -14.64 12.40
N ALA A 71 3.36 -14.37 11.31
CA ALA A 71 3.92 -13.03 11.05
C ALA A 71 2.81 -11.99 10.86
N ILE A 72 1.75 -12.27 10.10
CA ILE A 72 0.60 -11.38 9.93
C ILE A 72 -0.02 -11.06 11.30
N LYS A 73 -0.26 -12.07 12.13
CA LYS A 73 -0.87 -11.92 13.47
C LYS A 73 0.01 -11.10 14.43
N GLU A 74 1.32 -11.29 14.39
CA GLU A 74 2.23 -10.69 15.36
C GLU A 74 2.81 -9.35 14.91
N LEU A 75 2.96 -9.14 13.60
CA LEU A 75 3.68 -8.00 13.03
C LEU A 75 2.78 -6.99 12.30
N CYS A 76 1.48 -7.26 12.12
CA CYS A 76 0.54 -6.30 11.53
C CYS A 76 -0.38 -5.71 12.58
N ARG A 77 -0.57 -4.40 12.55
CA ARG A 77 -1.56 -3.70 13.39
C ARG A 77 -2.23 -2.58 12.59
N PRO A 78 -3.57 -2.42 12.66
CA PRO A 78 -4.54 -3.37 13.22
C PRO A 78 -4.44 -4.78 12.62
N VAL A 79 -5.25 -5.73 13.11
CA VAL A 79 -5.34 -7.09 12.52
C VAL A 79 -5.82 -6.99 11.08
N ILE A 80 -5.15 -7.70 10.18
CA ILE A 80 -5.48 -7.77 8.75
C ILE A 80 -6.26 -9.05 8.49
N ASN A 81 -7.40 -8.92 7.81
CA ASN A 81 -8.19 -10.05 7.36
C ASN A 81 -7.70 -10.54 6.00
N PHE A 82 -7.61 -11.85 5.85
CA PHE A 82 -7.27 -12.51 4.59
C PHE A 82 -7.98 -13.86 4.51
N GLU A 83 -8.09 -14.37 3.30
CA GLU A 83 -8.53 -15.74 3.01
C GLU A 83 -7.36 -16.50 2.39
N LEU A 84 -7.13 -17.73 2.84
CA LEU A 84 -6.14 -18.64 2.27
C LEU A 84 -6.82 -19.71 1.45
N ASN A 85 -6.34 -19.91 0.23
CA ASN A 85 -6.67 -21.02 -0.63
C ASN A 85 -5.38 -21.76 -1.01
N THR A 86 -5.41 -23.09 -0.96
CA THR A 86 -4.28 -23.94 -1.34
C THR A 86 -4.65 -24.74 -2.56
N TYR A 87 -3.76 -24.74 -3.56
CA TYR A 87 -3.94 -25.47 -4.82
C TYR A 87 -2.81 -26.47 -5.01
N GLU A 88 -3.16 -27.74 -5.12
CA GLU A 88 -2.19 -28.79 -5.44
C GLU A 88 -1.64 -28.62 -6.86
N ILE A 89 -0.33 -28.48 -6.98
CA ILE A 89 0.37 -28.40 -8.27
C ILE A 89 0.96 -29.75 -8.67
N SER A 90 1.41 -30.52 -7.68
CA SER A 90 1.85 -31.91 -7.81
C SER A 90 1.72 -32.61 -6.47
N GLU A 91 1.99 -33.93 -6.40
CA GLU A 91 1.92 -34.73 -5.16
C GLU A 91 2.71 -34.13 -3.96
N LYS A 92 3.70 -33.32 -4.21
CA LYS A 92 4.60 -32.76 -3.17
C LYS A 92 4.69 -31.23 -3.21
N ARG A 93 3.87 -30.54 -3.99
CA ARG A 93 3.95 -29.09 -4.13
C ARG A 93 2.58 -28.46 -4.23
N ALA A 94 2.39 -27.38 -3.49
CA ALA A 94 1.16 -26.59 -3.52
C ALA A 94 1.47 -25.11 -3.74
N LEU A 95 0.52 -24.43 -4.38
CA LEU A 95 0.46 -22.99 -4.51
C LEU A 95 -0.40 -22.45 -3.38
N LEU A 96 0.13 -21.54 -2.57
CA LEU A 96 -0.64 -20.81 -1.58
C LEU A 96 -1.11 -19.49 -2.17
N HIS A 97 -2.38 -19.18 -2.00
CA HIS A 97 -2.99 -17.94 -2.42
C HIS A 97 -3.64 -17.23 -1.24
N TYR A 98 -3.07 -16.12 -0.82
CA TYR A 98 -3.63 -15.23 0.19
C TYR A 98 -4.38 -14.10 -0.50
N GLN A 99 -5.69 -14.03 -0.27
CA GLN A 99 -6.51 -12.91 -0.68
C GLN A 99 -6.64 -11.93 0.49
N ILE A 100 -5.95 -10.81 0.42
CA ILE A 100 -5.93 -9.78 1.45
C ILE A 100 -7.03 -8.77 1.17
N SER A 101 -7.95 -8.58 2.12
CA SER A 101 -9.01 -7.59 2.00
C SER A 101 -8.48 -6.16 2.15
N ALA A 102 -9.07 -5.22 1.41
CA ALA A 102 -8.86 -3.81 1.71
C ALA A 102 -9.30 -3.51 3.15
N GLY A 103 -8.40 -2.93 3.93
CA GLY A 103 -8.64 -2.70 5.34
C GLY A 103 -9.62 -1.56 5.59
N ILE A 104 -10.47 -1.71 6.61
CA ILE A 104 -11.45 -0.69 7.04
C ILE A 104 -10.93 0.22 8.15
N LYS A 105 -9.82 -0.11 8.80
CA LYS A 105 -9.21 0.66 9.92
C LYS A 105 -7.84 1.20 9.55
N LYS A 106 -7.73 1.82 8.35
CA LYS A 106 -6.47 2.40 7.86
C LYS A 106 -6.02 3.57 8.74
N PRO A 107 -4.70 3.82 8.87
CA PRO A 107 -3.61 3.04 8.27
C PRO A 107 -3.24 1.78 9.07
N TYR A 108 -2.87 0.73 8.36
CA TYR A 108 -2.25 -0.48 8.89
C TYR A 108 -0.74 -0.33 8.90
N PHE A 109 -0.08 -0.98 9.86
CA PHE A 109 1.36 -0.87 10.06
C PHE A 109 2.03 -2.24 10.12
N ALA A 110 3.20 -2.35 9.50
CA ALA A 110 4.12 -3.45 9.62
C ALA A 110 5.14 -3.15 10.72
N PHE A 111 5.36 -4.11 11.62
CA PHE A 111 6.35 -4.04 12.69
C PHE A 111 7.48 -5.02 12.39
N GLU A 112 8.73 -4.62 12.63
CA GLU A 112 9.88 -5.52 12.44
C GLU A 112 9.92 -6.63 13.51
N LYS A 113 9.44 -6.33 14.72
CA LYS A 113 9.32 -7.26 15.83
C LYS A 113 8.05 -6.98 16.63
N LYS A 114 7.49 -8.02 17.24
CA LYS A 114 6.23 -7.97 18.01
C LYS A 114 6.21 -6.88 19.10
N TYR A 115 7.34 -6.61 19.73
CA TYR A 115 7.47 -5.67 20.85
C TYR A 115 7.88 -4.25 20.39
N HIS A 116 8.10 -4.01 19.10
CA HIS A 116 8.41 -2.66 18.63
C HIS A 116 7.22 -1.72 18.85
N ARG A 117 7.54 -0.51 19.32
CA ARG A 117 6.54 0.53 19.61
C ARG A 117 6.01 1.18 18.34
N TYR A 118 6.84 1.27 17.30
CA TYR A 118 6.53 1.96 16.06
C TYR A 118 6.61 0.99 14.89
N GLY A 119 5.57 1.00 14.07
CA GLY A 119 5.50 0.29 12.80
C GLY A 119 5.58 1.25 11.62
N LYS A 120 5.82 0.71 10.43
CA LYS A 120 5.83 1.44 9.17
C LYS A 120 4.58 1.10 8.38
N ALA A 121 3.87 2.11 7.87
CA ALA A 121 2.78 1.90 6.93
C ALA A 121 3.34 1.85 5.50
N PHE A 122 2.72 1.04 4.65
CA PHE A 122 3.07 0.90 3.24
C PHE A 122 1.80 1.02 2.39
N VAL A 123 1.94 1.47 1.15
CA VAL A 123 0.89 1.54 0.13
C VAL A 123 1.39 0.95 -1.19
N ARG A 124 0.49 0.37 -2.00
CA ARG A 124 0.84 -0.15 -3.33
C ARG A 124 0.83 0.97 -4.36
N VAL A 125 1.87 0.97 -5.19
CA VAL A 125 1.98 1.82 -6.38
C VAL A 125 2.54 0.96 -7.50
N ALA A 126 1.72 0.62 -8.47
CA ALA A 126 2.01 -0.40 -9.46
C ALA A 126 2.38 -1.75 -8.78
N ASP A 127 3.54 -2.31 -9.08
CA ASP A 127 4.08 -3.54 -8.50
C ASP A 127 4.91 -3.35 -7.21
N ARG A 128 4.92 -2.12 -6.64
CA ARG A 128 5.82 -1.78 -5.53
C ARG A 128 5.06 -1.40 -4.26
N SER A 129 5.61 -1.80 -3.11
CA SER A 129 5.16 -1.36 -1.78
C SER A 129 6.04 -0.22 -1.27
N ILE A 130 5.51 0.98 -1.31
CA ILE A 130 6.19 2.22 -0.91
C ILE A 130 5.82 2.57 0.53
N GLN A 131 6.80 2.99 1.34
CA GLN A 131 6.54 3.44 2.70
C GLN A 131 5.69 4.71 2.67
N ALA A 132 4.56 4.69 3.37
CA ALA A 132 3.63 5.81 3.44
C ALA A 132 4.24 6.99 4.22
N SER A 133 4.28 8.15 3.58
CA SER A 133 4.66 9.42 4.20
C SER A 133 3.72 9.81 5.35
N PRO A 134 4.06 10.80 6.16
CA PRO A 134 3.14 11.37 7.13
C PRO A 134 1.83 11.85 6.49
N GLU A 135 1.88 12.41 5.29
CA GLU A 135 0.76 12.92 4.51
C GLU A 135 -0.19 11.80 4.08
N ILE A 136 0.37 10.74 3.48
CA ILE A 136 -0.41 9.54 3.09
C ILE A 136 -1.08 8.92 4.32
N ARG A 137 -0.39 8.81 5.45
CA ARG A 137 -0.99 8.27 6.69
C ARG A 137 -2.14 9.13 7.21
N LYS A 138 -2.07 10.46 7.09
CA LYS A 138 -3.17 11.38 7.43
C LYS A 138 -4.37 11.16 6.51
N ILE A 139 -4.14 11.05 5.19
CA ILE A 139 -5.18 10.79 4.19
C ILE A 139 -5.86 9.44 4.46
N LEU A 140 -5.08 8.36 4.65
CA LEU A 140 -5.62 7.04 4.98
C LEU A 140 -6.48 7.05 6.25
N LYS A 141 -6.05 7.79 7.27
CA LYS A 141 -6.80 7.92 8.53
C LYS A 141 -8.10 8.71 8.34
N PHE A 142 -8.07 9.76 7.54
CA PHE A 142 -9.25 10.59 7.27
C PHE A 142 -10.31 9.81 6.48
N ASN A 143 -9.92 9.11 5.41
CA ASN A 143 -10.81 8.29 4.60
C ASN A 143 -11.53 7.21 5.42
N ASN A 144 -10.97 6.82 6.55
CA ASN A 144 -11.55 5.86 7.49
C ASN A 144 -12.62 6.48 8.42
N SER A 145 -12.54 7.76 8.65
CA SER A 145 -13.48 8.54 9.50
C SER A 145 -13.56 9.95 8.95
N PRO A 146 -14.33 10.16 7.86
CA PRO A 146 -14.48 11.48 7.27
C PRO A 146 -15.06 12.42 8.33
N LYS A 147 -14.31 13.47 8.65
CA LYS A 147 -14.82 14.62 9.42
C LYS A 147 -15.13 15.72 8.42
N ASP A 148 -16.13 16.52 8.68
CA ASP A 148 -16.40 17.70 7.87
C ASP A 148 -15.13 18.54 7.77
N SER A 149 -14.42 18.44 6.64
CA SER A 149 -13.29 19.29 6.36
C SER A 149 -13.81 20.51 5.63
N HIS A 150 -13.91 21.64 6.34
CA HIS A 150 -14.14 22.91 5.67
C HIS A 150 -12.89 23.27 4.88
N PHE A 151 -12.90 22.93 3.61
CA PHE A 151 -11.90 23.40 2.67
C PHE A 151 -12.27 24.85 2.27
N GLN A 152 -11.38 25.79 2.55
CA GLN A 152 -11.52 27.19 2.09
C GLN A 152 -10.45 27.44 1.01
N TYR A 153 -10.89 27.88 -0.16
CA TYR A 153 -10.01 28.27 -1.24
C TYR A 153 -9.46 29.67 -0.96
N GLY A 154 -8.21 29.74 -0.56
CA GLY A 154 -7.54 30.98 -0.17
C GLY A 154 -6.37 31.34 -1.09
N THR A 155 -5.50 32.23 -0.60
CA THR A 155 -4.32 32.73 -1.34
C THR A 155 -3.30 31.62 -1.63
N ASN A 156 -3.09 30.71 -0.68
CA ASN A 156 -2.11 29.63 -0.81
C ASN A 156 -2.55 28.60 -1.85
N GLU A 157 -3.84 28.25 -1.85
CA GLU A 157 -4.43 27.33 -2.82
C GLU A 157 -4.38 27.90 -4.24
N LYS A 158 -4.68 29.20 -4.37
CA LYS A 158 -4.55 29.91 -5.66
C LYS A 158 -3.11 29.91 -6.16
N LEU A 159 -2.16 30.18 -5.28
CA LEU A 159 -0.72 30.15 -5.60
C LEU A 159 -0.29 28.77 -6.09
N LEU A 160 -0.75 27.72 -5.42
CA LEU A 160 -0.45 26.33 -5.77
C LEU A 160 -1.02 25.96 -7.16
N PHE A 161 -2.27 26.31 -7.45
CA PHE A 161 -2.86 26.05 -8.77
C PHE A 161 -2.18 26.85 -9.89
N ASN A 162 -1.79 28.09 -9.62
CA ASN A 162 -0.99 28.87 -10.58
C ASN A 162 0.36 28.19 -10.86
N TYR A 163 1.00 27.64 -9.84
CA TYR A 163 2.23 26.87 -10.03
C TYR A 163 1.98 25.61 -10.86
N LEU A 164 0.89 24.86 -10.57
CA LEU A 164 0.52 23.65 -11.28
C LEU A 164 0.00 23.87 -12.70
N SER A 165 -0.36 25.11 -13.07
CA SER A 165 -0.68 25.44 -14.48
C SER A 165 0.55 25.40 -15.39
N ASP A 166 1.74 25.62 -14.83
CA ASP A 166 3.02 25.60 -15.55
C ASP A 166 3.83 24.31 -15.29
N LYS A 167 3.45 23.56 -14.27
CA LYS A 167 4.14 22.34 -13.81
C LYS A 167 3.16 21.20 -13.63
N ASP A 168 3.53 20.01 -14.09
CA ASP A 168 2.68 18.82 -13.98
C ASP A 168 2.49 18.35 -12.54
N ARG A 169 3.39 18.71 -11.64
CA ARG A 169 3.44 18.25 -10.27
C ARG A 169 4.13 19.21 -9.32
N VAL A 170 3.91 19.01 -8.03
CA VAL A 170 4.58 19.74 -6.94
C VAL A 170 4.82 18.80 -5.76
N THR A 171 5.85 19.06 -4.95
CA THR A 171 6.10 18.42 -3.67
C THR A 171 5.75 19.36 -2.51
N VAL A 172 5.68 18.82 -1.28
CA VAL A 172 5.46 19.66 -0.08
C VAL A 172 6.57 20.69 0.09
N ASN A 173 7.82 20.32 -0.21
CA ASN A 173 8.96 21.24 -0.08
C ASN A 173 8.91 22.36 -1.13
N GLU A 174 8.60 22.05 -2.39
CA GLU A 174 8.40 23.04 -3.44
C GLU A 174 7.26 24.02 -3.09
N PHE A 175 6.12 23.48 -2.60
CA PHE A 175 5.01 24.33 -2.17
C PHE A 175 5.38 25.21 -0.98
N ARG A 176 6.15 24.72 -0.03
CA ARG A 176 6.68 25.51 1.08
C ARG A 176 7.53 26.69 0.58
N GLU A 177 8.40 26.46 -0.40
CA GLU A 177 9.28 27.49 -0.95
C GLU A 177 8.47 28.61 -1.66
N ILE A 178 7.49 28.26 -2.47
CA ILE A 178 6.69 29.25 -3.21
C ILE A 178 5.67 29.98 -2.35
N SER A 179 5.16 29.35 -1.26
CA SER A 179 4.15 29.94 -0.38
C SER A 179 4.72 30.69 0.81
N GLY A 180 5.98 30.43 1.17
CA GLY A 180 6.59 30.94 2.39
C GLY A 180 6.07 30.29 3.69
N LEU A 181 5.25 29.24 3.58
CA LEU A 181 4.72 28.51 4.72
C LEU A 181 5.80 27.67 5.39
N ASP A 182 5.63 27.38 6.69
CA ASP A 182 6.36 26.30 7.33
C ASP A 182 5.92 24.93 6.80
N TYR A 183 6.76 23.88 6.98
CA TYR A 183 6.49 22.55 6.45
C TYR A 183 5.14 21.97 6.91
N ARG A 184 4.79 22.18 8.19
CA ARG A 184 3.57 21.63 8.78
C ARG A 184 2.32 22.26 8.15
N SER A 185 2.34 23.57 7.94
CA SER A 185 1.27 24.31 7.31
C SER A 185 1.12 23.92 5.84
N ALA A 186 2.23 23.88 5.07
CA ALA A 186 2.23 23.44 3.69
C ALA A 186 1.70 22.00 3.55
N SER A 187 2.22 21.05 4.34
CA SER A 187 1.74 19.66 4.39
C SER A 187 0.24 19.57 4.70
N THR A 188 -0.24 20.37 5.66
CA THR A 188 -1.67 20.36 6.04
C THR A 188 -2.55 20.87 4.92
N THR A 189 -2.20 21.98 4.28
CA THR A 189 -2.91 22.53 3.12
C THR A 189 -2.99 21.50 2.00
N MET A 190 -1.87 20.88 1.62
CA MET A 190 -1.85 19.89 0.55
C MET A 190 -2.69 18.65 0.87
N VAL A 191 -2.63 18.15 2.11
CA VAL A 191 -3.50 17.04 2.56
C VAL A 191 -4.98 17.43 2.46
N GLN A 192 -5.36 18.64 2.89
CA GLN A 192 -6.74 19.12 2.77
C GLN A 192 -7.19 19.21 1.31
N MET A 193 -6.33 19.65 0.41
CA MET A 193 -6.64 19.70 -1.02
C MET A 193 -6.81 18.30 -1.64
N VAL A 194 -6.03 17.31 -1.19
CA VAL A 194 -6.24 15.91 -1.61
C VAL A 194 -7.58 15.38 -1.07
N LEU A 195 -7.91 15.66 0.19
CA LEU A 195 -9.17 15.25 0.80
C LEU A 195 -10.40 15.93 0.17
N ALA A 196 -10.23 17.15 -0.34
CA ALA A 196 -11.24 17.89 -1.11
C ALA A 196 -11.30 17.46 -2.59
N ASN A 197 -10.53 16.43 -3.00
CA ASN A 197 -10.42 15.97 -4.39
C ASN A 197 -9.95 17.06 -5.39
N ALA A 198 -9.23 18.07 -4.90
CA ALA A 198 -8.62 19.12 -5.73
C ALA A 198 -7.21 18.71 -6.21
N LEU A 199 -6.52 17.87 -5.44
CA LEU A 199 -5.24 17.26 -5.80
C LEU A 199 -5.32 15.74 -5.70
N LYS A 200 -4.49 15.06 -6.50
CA LYS A 200 -4.13 13.65 -6.30
C LYS A 200 -2.71 13.54 -5.78
N ILE A 201 -2.46 12.63 -4.84
CA ILE A 201 -1.13 12.31 -4.33
C ILE A 201 -0.60 11.05 -5.02
N ILE A 202 0.64 11.09 -5.44
CA ILE A 202 1.38 9.97 -6.03
C ILE A 202 2.50 9.61 -5.07
N PRO A 203 2.38 8.48 -4.34
CA PRO A 203 3.41 8.05 -3.40
C PRO A 203 4.74 7.78 -4.09
N ARG A 204 5.85 8.23 -3.47
CA ARG A 204 7.22 8.05 -3.95
C ARG A 204 8.15 7.69 -2.79
N GLU A 205 9.30 7.10 -3.09
CA GLU A 205 10.26 6.67 -2.07
C GLU A 205 10.91 7.83 -1.30
N LYS A 206 11.16 8.94 -2.00
CA LYS A 206 11.83 10.11 -1.39
C LYS A 206 10.83 11.16 -0.94
N GLU A 207 9.98 11.59 -1.85
CA GLU A 207 9.04 12.66 -1.64
C GLU A 207 7.82 12.50 -2.56
N ASP A 208 6.63 12.57 -2.00
CA ASP A 208 5.38 12.38 -2.75
C ASP A 208 5.14 13.51 -3.73
N TRP A 209 4.54 13.19 -4.85
CA TRP A 209 4.12 14.15 -5.85
C TRP A 209 2.63 14.44 -5.71
N TYR A 210 2.31 15.70 -5.89
CA TYR A 210 0.92 16.16 -5.92
C TYR A 210 0.63 16.76 -7.29
N MET A 211 -0.53 16.45 -7.85
CA MET A 211 -0.96 16.87 -9.18
C MET A 211 -2.40 17.36 -9.08
N ALA A 212 -2.79 18.34 -9.91
CA ALA A 212 -4.18 18.75 -10.00
C ALA A 212 -5.06 17.58 -10.48
N VAL A 213 -6.28 17.51 -10.00
CA VAL A 213 -7.32 16.62 -10.54
C VAL A 213 -7.95 17.36 -11.71
N GLU A 214 -8.00 16.73 -12.88
CA GLU A 214 -8.67 17.22 -14.09
C GLU A 214 -10.19 17.23 -13.95
#